data_69623671818a805247e21c5a643f294c
#
_entry.id   69623671818a805247e21c5a643f294c
#
_cell.length_a   1.000
_cell.length_b   1.000
_cell.length_c   1.000
_cell.angle_alpha   90.00
_cell.angle_beta   90.00
_cell.angle_gamma   90.00
#
_symmetry.space_group_name_H-M   'P 1'
#
loop_
_entity.id
_entity.type
_entity.pdbx_description
1 polymer ?
#
loop_
_entity_poly.entity_id
_entity_poly.type
_entity_poly.pdbx_seq_one_letter_code
_entity_poly.pdbx_strand_id
1 'polypeptide(L)'
;MLAPYVLGALGLLIVLFFAQLILIKLQRKKDFIWYRQMIVYKKLPLSRKRILENYPFYRRLSSKYQRQFEHRVAHFISQKNFKNRYGESVTDEQFVLPACVACELTFGRRQYTYGMLDTLLFFPEPFTSPTNNALHKAEYNPSARVLAMSWPDFLQGMADSNDNLHLGLHEFCHVLHFESEHSTNVDAQRFHKQHQLILRRLMDPEVKKRLDNTAFFREYAFTNQYEFMAVLTEYFIESPKQFKSNFPILFKCYQTALLYKDEWLDWTVE
;
A
#
# COMPACT_ATOMS: atom_id res chain seq x y z
N MET A 1 -16.44 -52.87 21.41
CA MET A 1 -15.35 -51.99 21.95
C MET A 1 -14.98 -50.77 21.08
N LEU A 2 -15.59 -50.52 19.92
CA LEU A 2 -15.29 -49.39 19.01
C LEU A 2 -16.08 -48.11 19.35
N ALA A 3 -17.22 -48.20 20.05
CA ALA A 3 -18.10 -47.05 20.34
C ALA A 3 -17.46 -45.85 21.08
N PRO A 4 -16.63 -46.04 22.13
CA PRO A 4 -16.03 -44.89 22.82
C PRO A 4 -15.00 -44.12 21.99
N TYR A 5 -14.29 -44.80 21.08
CA TYR A 5 -13.34 -44.14 20.17
C TYR A 5 -14.05 -43.34 19.09
N VAL A 6 -15.17 -43.82 18.57
CA VAL A 6 -16.03 -43.11 17.61
C VAL A 6 -16.64 -41.85 18.22
N LEU A 7 -17.14 -41.96 19.45
CA LEU A 7 -17.67 -40.80 20.20
C LEU A 7 -16.56 -39.76 20.49
N GLY A 8 -15.36 -40.21 20.85
CA GLY A 8 -14.22 -39.32 21.08
C GLY A 8 -13.77 -38.59 19.79
N ALA A 9 -13.71 -39.31 18.66
CA ALA A 9 -13.38 -38.72 17.37
C ALA A 9 -14.44 -37.70 16.92
N LEU A 10 -15.72 -38.00 17.11
CA LEU A 10 -16.81 -37.08 16.78
C LEU A 10 -16.76 -35.80 17.66
N GLY A 11 -16.48 -35.96 18.95
CA GLY A 11 -16.30 -34.83 19.88
C GLY A 11 -15.11 -33.94 19.46
N LEU A 12 -13.98 -34.53 19.04
CA LEU A 12 -12.82 -33.80 18.56
C LEU A 12 -13.13 -33.02 17.26
N LEU A 13 -13.85 -33.66 16.33
CA LEU A 13 -14.28 -32.99 15.08
C LEU A 13 -15.20 -31.79 15.33
N ILE A 14 -16.11 -31.91 16.29
CA ILE A 14 -16.99 -30.81 16.69
C ILE A 14 -16.18 -29.65 17.29
N VAL A 15 -15.21 -29.95 18.16
CA VAL A 15 -14.34 -28.94 18.78
C VAL A 15 -13.50 -28.25 17.70
N LEU A 16 -12.92 -29.00 16.77
CA LEU A 16 -12.15 -28.45 15.65
C LEU A 16 -13.02 -27.57 14.73
N PHE A 17 -14.25 -27.97 14.45
CA PHE A 17 -15.20 -27.19 13.67
C PHE A 17 -15.55 -25.86 14.34
N PHE A 18 -15.86 -25.86 15.63
CA PHE A 18 -16.12 -24.62 16.38
C PHE A 18 -14.87 -23.75 16.50
N ALA A 19 -13.68 -24.34 16.71
CA ALA A 19 -12.42 -23.61 16.71
C ALA A 19 -12.17 -22.94 15.35
N GLN A 20 -12.47 -23.63 14.25
CA GLN A 20 -12.36 -23.07 12.90
C GLN A 20 -13.36 -21.93 12.67
N LEU A 21 -14.62 -22.05 13.12
CA LEU A 21 -15.60 -20.97 13.06
C LEU A 21 -15.18 -19.74 13.89
N ILE A 22 -14.63 -19.97 15.08
CA ILE A 22 -14.08 -18.89 15.92
C ILE A 22 -12.91 -18.22 15.22
N LEU A 23 -11.98 -18.99 14.63
CA LEU A 23 -10.86 -18.45 13.88
C LEU A 23 -11.32 -17.63 12.67
N ILE A 24 -12.33 -18.11 11.91
CA ILE A 24 -12.92 -17.36 10.79
C ILE A 24 -13.57 -16.06 11.29
N LYS A 25 -14.28 -16.11 12.41
CA LYS A 25 -14.94 -14.94 13.01
C LYS A 25 -13.91 -13.92 13.55
N LEU A 26 -12.83 -14.39 14.14
CA LEU A 26 -11.69 -13.56 14.57
C LEU A 26 -10.93 -12.98 13.37
N GLN A 27 -10.76 -13.74 12.28
CA GLN A 27 -10.15 -13.26 11.03
C GLN A 27 -10.95 -12.12 10.37
N ARG A 28 -12.27 -12.08 10.57
CA ARG A 28 -13.14 -11.00 10.08
C ARG A 28 -13.04 -9.71 10.90
N LYS A 29 -12.55 -9.77 12.15
CA LYS A 29 -12.37 -8.58 12.99
C LYS A 29 -11.02 -7.92 12.66
N LYS A 30 -11.01 -6.60 12.47
CA LYS A 30 -9.77 -5.80 12.23
C LYS A 30 -8.70 -6.03 13.31
N ASP A 31 -9.12 -6.40 14.52
CA ASP A 31 -8.23 -6.66 15.67
C ASP A 31 -7.49 -8.00 15.61
N PHE A 32 -7.88 -8.91 14.70
CA PHE A 32 -7.17 -10.18 14.51
C PHE A 32 -5.76 -10.01 13.95
N ILE A 33 -5.51 -8.97 13.15
CA ILE A 33 -4.17 -8.61 12.70
C ILE A 33 -3.27 -8.33 13.91
N TRP A 34 -3.78 -7.68 14.94
CA TRP A 34 -3.08 -7.42 16.19
C TRP A 34 -2.69 -8.71 16.92
N TYR A 35 -3.60 -9.68 17.02
CA TYR A 35 -3.34 -10.98 17.65
C TYR A 35 -2.24 -11.77 16.92
N ARG A 36 -2.31 -11.83 15.60
CA ARG A 36 -1.29 -12.49 14.76
C ARG A 36 0.08 -11.82 14.89
N GLN A 37 0.12 -10.51 15.06
CA GLN A 37 1.36 -9.74 15.27
C GLN A 37 2.01 -10.01 16.63
N MET A 38 1.20 -10.28 17.67
CA MET A 38 1.76 -10.63 18.98
C MET A 38 2.42 -12.01 19.00
N ILE A 39 1.94 -12.95 18.18
CA ILE A 39 2.47 -14.32 18.13
C ILE A 39 3.74 -14.41 17.28
N VAL A 40 3.82 -13.63 16.19
CA VAL A 40 4.94 -13.67 15.23
C VAL A 40 5.40 -12.25 14.90
N TYR A 41 5.81 -11.50 15.93
CA TYR A 41 6.28 -10.14 15.75
C TYR A 41 7.71 -10.14 15.17
N LYS A 42 7.87 -9.59 13.95
CA LYS A 42 9.17 -9.32 13.34
C LYS A 42 9.64 -7.93 13.74
N LYS A 43 10.87 -7.83 14.21
CA LYS A 43 11.55 -6.57 14.53
C LYS A 43 12.58 -6.25 13.45
N LEU A 44 12.83 -4.98 13.26
CA LEU A 44 13.96 -4.51 12.45
C LEU A 44 15.26 -4.57 13.25
N PRO A 45 16.41 -4.81 12.59
CA PRO A 45 17.73 -4.53 13.16
C PRO A 45 17.82 -3.06 13.59
N LEU A 46 18.68 -2.75 14.57
CA LEU A 46 18.76 -1.41 15.17
C LEU A 46 19.08 -0.33 14.15
N SER A 47 19.96 -0.59 13.16
CA SER A 47 20.29 0.34 12.08
C SER A 47 19.04 0.73 11.28
N ARG A 48 18.26 -0.24 10.85
CA ARG A 48 17.02 -0.03 10.09
C ARG A 48 15.91 0.59 10.92
N LYS A 49 15.85 0.26 12.20
CA LYS A 49 14.88 0.84 13.12
C LYS A 49 15.06 2.35 13.28
N ARG A 50 16.29 2.84 13.34
CA ARG A 50 16.59 4.28 13.40
C ARG A 50 16.05 5.03 12.16
N ILE A 51 16.11 4.44 10.97
CA ILE A 51 15.54 5.00 9.75
C ILE A 51 14.01 5.04 9.86
N LEU A 52 13.39 3.94 10.30
CA LEU A 52 11.95 3.86 10.52
C LEU A 52 11.44 4.92 11.51
N GLU A 53 12.16 5.15 12.60
CA GLU A 53 11.81 6.12 13.65
C GLU A 53 11.78 7.57 13.13
N ASN A 54 12.47 7.87 12.02
CA ASN A 54 12.45 9.16 11.35
C ASN A 54 11.33 9.29 10.30
N TYR A 55 10.65 8.19 9.96
CA TYR A 55 9.60 8.20 8.94
C TYR A 55 8.34 8.94 9.47
N PRO A 56 7.83 9.99 8.77
CA PRO A 56 6.77 10.86 9.28
C PRO A 56 5.51 10.11 9.69
N PHE A 57 5.04 9.19 8.88
CA PHE A 57 3.87 8.37 9.19
C PHE A 57 4.06 7.56 10.49
N TYR A 58 5.21 6.91 10.67
CA TYR A 58 5.50 6.16 11.88
C TYR A 58 5.45 7.03 13.13
N ARG A 59 5.98 8.25 13.06
CA ARG A 59 6.01 9.20 14.20
C ARG A 59 4.61 9.63 14.64
N ARG A 60 3.64 9.71 13.70
CA ARG A 60 2.24 10.08 14.00
C ARG A 60 1.44 8.94 14.62
N LEU A 61 1.90 7.70 14.49
CA LEU A 61 1.18 6.53 14.97
C LEU A 61 1.24 6.39 16.50
N SER A 62 0.15 5.91 17.10
CA SER A 62 0.18 5.46 18.50
C SER A 62 1.11 4.25 18.66
N SER A 63 1.60 4.00 19.90
CA SER A 63 2.54 2.90 20.18
C SER A 63 2.04 1.52 19.73
N LYS A 64 0.71 1.29 19.71
CA LYS A 64 0.09 0.07 19.17
C LYS A 64 0.32 -0.03 17.67
N TYR A 65 0.05 1.05 16.94
CA TYR A 65 0.19 1.09 15.49
C TYR A 65 1.66 1.19 15.05
N GLN A 66 2.53 1.80 15.84
CA GLN A 66 3.98 1.79 15.61
C GLN A 66 4.53 0.36 15.58
N ARG A 67 4.15 -0.47 16.56
CA ARG A 67 4.53 -1.90 16.57
C ARG A 67 3.98 -2.64 15.35
N GLN A 68 2.73 -2.35 14.96
CA GLN A 68 2.12 -2.94 13.78
C GLN A 68 2.86 -2.55 12.50
N PHE A 69 3.22 -1.29 12.37
CA PHE A 69 3.93 -0.76 11.22
C PHE A 69 5.35 -1.33 11.13
N GLU A 70 6.12 -1.32 12.22
CA GLU A 70 7.44 -1.94 12.28
C GLU A 70 7.41 -3.41 11.84
N HIS A 71 6.46 -4.18 12.37
CA HIS A 71 6.28 -5.58 11.97
C HIS A 71 6.00 -5.71 10.46
N ARG A 72 5.14 -4.88 9.90
CA ARG A 72 4.81 -4.92 8.47
C ARG A 72 5.99 -4.55 7.59
N VAL A 73 6.73 -3.52 7.95
CA VAL A 73 7.97 -3.12 7.26
C VAL A 73 9.01 -4.24 7.31
N ALA A 74 9.27 -4.81 8.49
CA ALA A 74 10.19 -5.93 8.64
C ALA A 74 9.74 -7.17 7.84
N HIS A 75 8.44 -7.44 7.81
CA HIS A 75 7.88 -8.56 7.05
C HIS A 75 7.95 -8.30 5.55
N PHE A 76 7.59 -7.10 5.07
CA PHE A 76 7.71 -6.72 3.66
C PHE A 76 9.16 -6.90 3.18
N ILE A 77 10.13 -6.36 3.92
CA ILE A 77 11.56 -6.52 3.60
C ILE A 77 11.95 -8.00 3.49
N SER A 78 11.42 -8.86 4.36
CA SER A 78 11.74 -10.30 4.33
C SER A 78 11.06 -11.07 3.20
N GLN A 79 10.09 -10.49 2.53
CA GLN A 79 9.33 -11.12 1.44
C GLN A 79 9.74 -10.64 0.05
N LYS A 80 10.57 -9.60 -0.03
CA LYS A 80 10.97 -8.98 -1.30
C LYS A 80 12.45 -9.10 -1.54
N ASN A 81 12.82 -9.13 -2.81
CA ASN A 81 14.19 -9.00 -3.26
C ASN A 81 14.50 -7.52 -3.52
N PHE A 82 15.58 -7.02 -2.96
CA PHE A 82 16.06 -5.67 -3.18
C PHE A 82 17.39 -5.74 -3.92
N LYS A 83 17.52 -5.00 -5.01
CA LYS A 83 18.71 -5.04 -5.87
C LYS A 83 19.08 -3.66 -6.37
N ASN A 84 20.36 -3.38 -6.47
CA ASN A 84 20.89 -2.29 -7.25
C ASN A 84 21.23 -2.79 -8.67
N ARG A 85 20.99 -1.95 -9.68
CA ARG A 85 21.11 -2.32 -11.11
C ARG A 85 22.51 -2.82 -11.49
N TYR A 86 23.54 -2.23 -10.92
CA TYR A 86 24.93 -2.53 -11.25
C TYR A 86 25.63 -3.44 -10.24
N GLY A 87 24.89 -4.10 -9.36
CA GLY A 87 25.39 -5.12 -8.43
C GLY A 87 25.98 -4.57 -7.14
N GLU A 88 25.86 -3.29 -6.88
CA GLU A 88 26.24 -2.68 -5.60
C GLU A 88 25.38 -3.23 -4.45
N SER A 89 25.93 -3.18 -3.25
CA SER A 89 25.18 -3.60 -2.05
C SER A 89 24.00 -2.65 -1.79
N VAL A 90 22.86 -3.21 -1.45
CA VAL A 90 21.66 -2.45 -1.08
C VAL A 90 21.85 -1.86 0.31
N THR A 91 21.58 -0.56 0.45
CA THR A 91 21.70 0.17 1.73
C THR A 91 20.52 -0.09 2.65
N ASP A 92 20.67 0.17 3.96
CA ASP A 92 19.56 0.08 4.91
C ASP A 92 18.40 1.04 4.58
N GLU A 93 18.69 2.20 4.00
CA GLU A 93 17.66 3.14 3.51
C GLU A 93 16.88 2.57 2.33
N GLN A 94 17.55 1.93 1.37
CA GLN A 94 16.91 1.28 0.23
C GLN A 94 16.03 0.08 0.65
N PHE A 95 16.31 -0.55 1.78
CA PHE A 95 15.40 -1.54 2.36
C PHE A 95 14.21 -0.89 3.05
N VAL A 96 14.44 0.13 3.87
CA VAL A 96 13.43 0.63 4.82
C VAL A 96 12.47 1.63 4.18
N LEU A 97 12.97 2.62 3.43
CA LEU A 97 12.12 3.71 2.93
C LEU A 97 11.05 3.23 1.94
N PRO A 98 11.36 2.41 0.91
CA PRO A 98 10.31 1.87 0.03
C PRO A 98 9.35 0.93 0.77
N ALA A 99 9.83 0.16 1.74
CA ALA A 99 8.97 -0.67 2.57
C ALA A 99 8.04 0.16 3.47
N CYS A 100 8.48 1.33 3.94
CA CYS A 100 7.63 2.27 4.68
C CYS A 100 6.50 2.80 3.79
N VAL A 101 6.82 3.30 2.58
CA VAL A 101 5.83 3.80 1.62
C VAL A 101 4.81 2.71 1.27
N ALA A 102 5.26 1.50 0.94
CA ALA A 102 4.40 0.37 0.64
C ALA A 102 3.46 0.01 1.81
N CYS A 103 4.00 -0.02 3.03
CA CYS A 103 3.24 -0.37 4.24
C CYS A 103 2.30 0.76 4.70
N GLU A 104 2.66 2.02 4.49
CA GLU A 104 1.78 3.17 4.73
C GLU A 104 0.55 3.08 3.83
N LEU A 105 0.75 2.94 2.52
CA LEU A 105 -0.35 2.86 1.55
C LEU A 105 -1.30 1.69 1.84
N THR A 106 -0.78 0.58 2.35
CA THR A 106 -1.58 -0.62 2.67
C THR A 106 -1.94 -0.75 4.15
N PHE A 107 -1.76 0.29 4.98
CA PHE A 107 -1.86 0.16 6.43
C PHE A 107 -3.24 -0.27 6.93
N GLY A 108 -4.30 0.08 6.23
CA GLY A 108 -5.67 -0.39 6.53
C GLY A 108 -5.98 -1.80 6.02
N ARG A 109 -5.20 -2.32 5.08
CA ARG A 109 -5.47 -3.60 4.41
C ARG A 109 -4.97 -4.79 5.21
N ARG A 110 -5.58 -5.96 4.99
CA ARG A 110 -5.08 -7.24 5.50
C ARG A 110 -3.93 -7.77 4.65
N GLN A 111 -4.09 -7.66 3.32
CA GLN A 111 -3.05 -7.97 2.35
C GLN A 111 -2.20 -6.72 2.12
N TYR A 112 -1.01 -6.72 2.71
CA TYR A 112 -0.08 -5.58 2.70
C TYR A 112 1.27 -5.90 2.05
N THR A 113 1.43 -7.14 1.56
CA THR A 113 2.73 -7.61 1.05
C THR A 113 2.86 -7.52 -0.46
N TYR A 114 1.88 -6.97 -1.15
CA TYR A 114 1.88 -6.83 -2.62
C TYR A 114 2.20 -8.17 -3.31
N GLY A 115 1.17 -9.01 -3.39
CA GLY A 115 1.31 -10.38 -3.92
C GLY A 115 1.83 -10.47 -5.35
N MET A 116 1.72 -9.39 -6.14
CA MET A 116 2.19 -9.31 -7.53
C MET A 116 3.53 -8.58 -7.69
N LEU A 117 4.24 -8.28 -6.60
CA LEU A 117 5.57 -7.66 -6.60
C LEU A 117 6.56 -8.60 -5.92
N ASP A 118 7.68 -8.91 -6.58
CA ASP A 118 8.73 -9.74 -6.01
C ASP A 118 10.04 -8.98 -5.80
N THR A 119 10.35 -8.05 -6.68
CA THR A 119 11.67 -7.38 -6.66
C THR A 119 11.52 -5.86 -6.76
N LEU A 120 12.26 -5.15 -5.93
CA LEU A 120 12.54 -3.72 -6.08
C LEU A 120 13.95 -3.57 -6.66
N LEU A 121 14.05 -2.87 -7.79
CA LEU A 121 15.30 -2.66 -8.51
C LEU A 121 15.63 -1.17 -8.55
N PHE A 122 16.76 -0.77 -7.97
CA PHE A 122 17.17 0.63 -7.89
C PHE A 122 18.18 0.97 -8.97
N PHE A 123 17.95 2.10 -9.63
CA PHE A 123 18.84 2.74 -10.57
C PHE A 123 19.43 4.00 -9.95
N PRO A 124 20.71 4.37 -10.25
CA PRO A 124 21.30 5.59 -9.76
C PRO A 124 20.78 6.86 -10.44
N GLU A 125 20.05 6.71 -11.55
CA GLU A 125 19.48 7.79 -12.39
C GLU A 125 18.24 7.29 -13.13
N PRO A 126 17.44 8.14 -13.79
CA PRO A 126 16.39 7.71 -14.69
C PRO A 126 16.92 6.77 -15.77
N PHE A 127 16.13 5.80 -16.18
CA PHE A 127 16.55 4.71 -17.06
C PHE A 127 15.64 4.56 -18.26
N THR A 128 16.22 4.08 -19.37
CA THR A 128 15.43 3.74 -20.56
C THR A 128 14.75 2.39 -20.35
N SER A 129 13.41 2.38 -20.47
CA SER A 129 12.63 1.15 -20.36
C SER A 129 12.85 0.26 -21.60
N PRO A 130 13.12 -1.04 -21.41
CA PRO A 130 13.18 -1.98 -22.52
C PRO A 130 11.80 -2.24 -23.16
N THR A 131 10.71 -1.83 -22.50
CA THR A 131 9.33 -2.07 -22.95
C THR A 131 8.91 -1.08 -24.03
N ASN A 132 9.31 0.20 -23.92
CA ASN A 132 8.84 1.27 -24.80
C ASN A 132 9.95 2.24 -25.28
N ASN A 133 11.21 1.99 -24.93
CA ASN A 133 12.38 2.84 -25.20
C ASN A 133 12.26 4.30 -24.70
N ALA A 134 11.34 4.57 -23.77
CA ALA A 134 11.20 5.87 -23.16
C ALA A 134 12.02 5.98 -21.86
N LEU A 135 12.39 7.22 -21.51
CA LEU A 135 13.08 7.52 -20.26
C LEU A 135 12.07 7.54 -19.12
N HIS A 136 12.32 6.73 -18.10
CA HIS A 136 11.47 6.58 -16.92
C HIS A 136 12.23 6.89 -15.63
N LYS A 137 11.55 7.53 -14.68
CA LYS A 137 12.01 7.65 -13.29
C LYS A 137 11.70 6.39 -12.50
N ALA A 138 10.58 5.74 -12.81
CA ALA A 138 10.23 4.43 -12.31
C ALA A 138 9.29 3.71 -13.29
N GLU A 139 9.19 2.38 -13.14
CA GLU A 139 8.30 1.54 -13.94
C GLU A 139 8.00 0.24 -13.19
N TYR A 140 6.72 -0.10 -13.05
CA TYR A 140 6.31 -1.43 -12.62
C TYR A 140 6.14 -2.35 -13.83
N ASN A 141 6.92 -3.43 -13.88
CA ASN A 141 6.77 -4.49 -14.88
C ASN A 141 6.04 -5.70 -14.25
N PRO A 142 4.75 -5.90 -14.56
CA PRO A 142 3.96 -6.96 -13.97
C PRO A 142 4.39 -8.37 -14.41
N SER A 143 4.89 -8.53 -15.64
CA SER A 143 5.34 -9.83 -16.15
C SER A 143 6.59 -10.32 -15.42
N ALA A 144 7.51 -9.42 -15.13
CA ALA A 144 8.72 -9.71 -14.35
C ALA A 144 8.47 -9.60 -12.83
N ARG A 145 7.35 -9.01 -12.41
CA ARG A 145 7.00 -8.68 -11.02
C ARG A 145 8.07 -7.80 -10.35
N VAL A 146 8.60 -6.85 -11.12
CA VAL A 146 9.66 -5.94 -10.73
C VAL A 146 9.14 -4.51 -10.71
N LEU A 147 9.42 -3.79 -9.64
CA LEU A 147 9.31 -2.36 -9.57
C LEU A 147 10.72 -1.77 -9.66
N ALA A 148 11.02 -1.16 -10.79
CA ALA A 148 12.27 -0.46 -11.04
C ALA A 148 12.09 1.03 -10.73
N MET A 149 13.07 1.67 -10.07
CA MET A 149 13.00 3.10 -9.76
C MET A 149 14.38 3.75 -9.66
N SER A 150 14.46 4.99 -10.11
CA SER A 150 15.58 5.87 -9.86
C SER A 150 15.62 6.22 -8.36
N TRP A 151 16.71 5.88 -7.70
CA TRP A 151 16.85 6.12 -6.27
C TRP A 151 16.87 7.61 -5.90
N PRO A 152 17.57 8.50 -6.63
CA PRO A 152 17.50 9.92 -6.38
C PRO A 152 16.09 10.52 -6.54
N ASP A 153 15.34 10.11 -7.59
CA ASP A 153 13.96 10.57 -7.79
C ASP A 153 13.00 10.06 -6.72
N PHE A 154 13.19 8.83 -6.23
CA PHE A 154 12.46 8.32 -5.08
C PHE A 154 12.71 9.15 -3.83
N LEU A 155 13.97 9.49 -3.53
CA LEU A 155 14.33 10.33 -2.38
C LEU A 155 13.80 11.76 -2.55
N GLN A 156 13.80 12.31 -3.76
CA GLN A 156 13.24 13.63 -4.05
C GLN A 156 11.74 13.66 -3.73
N GLY A 157 10.97 12.64 -4.17
CA GLY A 157 9.55 12.55 -3.84
C GLY A 157 9.24 12.35 -2.35
N MET A 158 10.23 11.94 -1.55
CA MET A 158 10.08 11.85 -0.10
C MET A 158 10.50 13.13 0.65
N ALA A 159 11.23 14.04 -0.01
CA ALA A 159 11.79 15.24 0.61
C ALA A 159 10.74 16.32 0.83
N ASP A 160 9.76 16.43 -0.05
CA ASP A 160 8.62 17.35 0.07
C ASP A 160 7.33 16.54 0.20
N SER A 161 6.61 16.72 1.30
CA SER A 161 5.37 16.00 1.60
C SER A 161 4.12 16.76 1.16
N ASN A 162 4.26 17.86 0.38
CA ASN A 162 3.18 18.77 0.06
C ASN A 162 3.08 19.11 -1.43
N ASP A 163 3.97 18.57 -2.26
CA ASP A 163 3.99 18.88 -3.69
C ASP A 163 3.14 17.91 -4.54
N ASN A 164 2.62 16.86 -3.92
CA ASN A 164 1.86 15.79 -4.56
C ASN A 164 2.62 15.12 -5.72
N LEU A 165 3.94 14.93 -5.56
CA LEU A 165 4.86 14.33 -6.55
C LEU A 165 5.67 13.19 -5.94
N HIS A 166 5.02 12.31 -5.23
CA HIS A 166 5.68 11.23 -4.50
C HIS A 166 5.83 9.95 -5.35
N LEU A 167 7.01 9.79 -6.02
CA LEU A 167 7.29 8.65 -6.91
C LEU A 167 6.94 7.28 -6.29
N GLY A 168 7.29 7.06 -5.03
CA GLY A 168 7.01 5.78 -4.36
C GLY A 168 5.52 5.50 -4.18
N LEU A 169 4.70 6.49 -3.75
CA LEU A 169 3.25 6.34 -3.63
C LEU A 169 2.62 6.06 -4.99
N HIS A 170 3.07 6.77 -6.02
CA HIS A 170 2.64 6.61 -7.41
C HIS A 170 2.82 5.18 -7.88
N GLU A 171 4.03 4.67 -7.80
CA GLU A 171 4.39 3.36 -8.32
C GLU A 171 3.77 2.20 -7.51
N PHE A 172 3.74 2.30 -6.20
CA PHE A 172 3.03 1.30 -5.40
C PHE A 172 1.53 1.28 -5.66
N CYS A 173 0.93 2.41 -6.08
CA CYS A 173 -0.46 2.43 -6.55
C CYS A 173 -0.64 1.60 -7.83
N HIS A 174 0.27 1.69 -8.80
CA HIS A 174 0.23 0.85 -10.00
C HIS A 174 0.28 -0.64 -9.66
N VAL A 175 1.14 -1.05 -8.72
CA VAL A 175 1.17 -2.44 -8.25
C VAL A 175 -0.15 -2.86 -7.61
N LEU A 176 -0.76 -2.01 -6.75
CA LEU A 176 -2.07 -2.29 -6.14
C LEU A 176 -3.17 -2.37 -7.18
N HIS A 177 -3.13 -1.51 -8.18
CA HIS A 177 -4.10 -1.50 -9.27
C HIS A 177 -4.02 -2.81 -10.06
N PHE A 178 -2.83 -3.20 -10.51
CA PHE A 178 -2.61 -4.46 -11.21
C PHE A 178 -3.06 -5.66 -10.37
N GLU A 179 -2.72 -5.69 -9.08
CA GLU A 179 -3.18 -6.73 -8.15
C GLU A 179 -4.70 -6.77 -8.05
N SER A 180 -5.38 -5.61 -8.10
CA SER A 180 -6.83 -5.52 -7.99
C SER A 180 -7.58 -6.14 -9.18
N GLU A 181 -6.95 -6.17 -10.33
CA GLU A 181 -7.51 -6.77 -11.55
C GLU A 181 -7.24 -8.28 -11.65
N HIS A 182 -6.17 -8.77 -11.01
CA HIS A 182 -5.67 -10.13 -11.18
C HIS A 182 -5.77 -10.99 -9.90
N SER A 183 -6.27 -10.45 -8.80
CA SER A 183 -6.39 -11.16 -7.53
C SER A 183 -7.83 -11.25 -7.03
N THR A 184 -8.19 -12.39 -6.45
CA THR A 184 -9.50 -12.64 -5.84
C THR A 184 -9.55 -12.31 -4.35
N ASN A 185 -8.46 -11.81 -3.75
CA ASN A 185 -8.47 -11.44 -2.34
C ASN A 185 -9.43 -10.26 -2.06
N VAL A 186 -10.00 -10.23 -0.85
CA VAL A 186 -11.04 -9.26 -0.46
C VAL A 186 -10.58 -7.81 -0.56
N ASP A 187 -9.31 -7.53 -0.30
CA ASP A 187 -8.78 -6.16 -0.36
C ASP A 187 -8.55 -5.71 -1.81
N ALA A 188 -8.10 -6.62 -2.69
CA ALA A 188 -7.99 -6.37 -4.12
C ALA A 188 -9.36 -6.10 -4.75
N GLN A 189 -10.36 -6.95 -4.45
CA GLN A 189 -11.73 -6.78 -4.94
C GLN A 189 -12.36 -5.47 -4.45
N ARG A 190 -12.08 -5.07 -3.21
CA ARG A 190 -12.54 -3.76 -2.68
C ARG A 190 -11.89 -2.61 -3.43
N PHE A 191 -10.58 -2.66 -3.64
CA PHE A 191 -9.86 -1.63 -4.40
C PHE A 191 -10.42 -1.52 -5.81
N HIS A 192 -10.57 -2.63 -6.52
CA HIS A 192 -11.17 -2.67 -7.85
C HIS A 192 -12.58 -2.05 -7.87
N LYS A 193 -13.45 -2.45 -6.95
CA LYS A 193 -14.81 -1.89 -6.85
C LYS A 193 -14.81 -0.37 -6.63
N GLN A 194 -13.95 0.13 -5.75
CA GLN A 194 -13.87 1.56 -5.49
C GLN A 194 -13.25 2.32 -6.66
N HIS A 195 -12.27 1.75 -7.35
CA HIS A 195 -11.74 2.29 -8.59
C HIS A 195 -12.86 2.47 -9.64
N GLN A 196 -13.67 1.44 -9.89
CA GLN A 196 -14.81 1.54 -10.79
C GLN A 196 -15.83 2.62 -10.36
N LEU A 197 -16.05 2.81 -9.07
CA LEU A 197 -16.89 3.89 -8.56
C LEU A 197 -16.28 5.27 -8.81
N ILE A 198 -14.96 5.42 -8.62
CA ILE A 198 -14.23 6.66 -8.92
C ILE A 198 -14.38 7.00 -10.40
N LEU A 199 -14.13 6.06 -11.31
CA LEU A 199 -14.28 6.28 -12.76
C LEU A 199 -15.69 6.73 -13.14
N ARG A 200 -16.72 6.11 -12.55
CA ARG A 200 -18.11 6.54 -12.78
C ARG A 200 -18.36 7.96 -12.28
N ARG A 201 -17.77 8.36 -11.15
CA ARG A 201 -17.88 9.72 -10.62
C ARG A 201 -17.18 10.76 -11.49
N LEU A 202 -16.08 10.39 -12.14
CA LEU A 202 -15.43 11.27 -13.12
C LEU A 202 -16.30 11.57 -14.36
N MET A 203 -17.26 10.70 -14.66
CA MET A 203 -18.25 10.92 -15.74
C MET A 203 -19.41 11.81 -15.31
N ASP A 204 -19.56 12.13 -14.02
CA ASP A 204 -20.58 13.01 -13.50
C ASP A 204 -20.29 14.46 -13.96
N PRO A 205 -21.25 15.15 -14.63
CA PRO A 205 -21.03 16.50 -15.15
C PRO A 205 -20.61 17.52 -14.08
N GLU A 206 -21.13 17.42 -12.86
CA GLU A 206 -20.78 18.32 -11.77
C GLU A 206 -19.34 18.08 -11.28
N VAL A 207 -18.92 16.82 -11.20
CA VAL A 207 -17.53 16.46 -10.85
C VAL A 207 -16.58 16.94 -11.94
N LYS A 208 -16.91 16.71 -13.22
CA LYS A 208 -16.13 17.15 -14.36
C LYS A 208 -15.97 18.67 -14.38
N LYS A 209 -17.08 19.41 -14.26
CA LYS A 209 -17.07 20.87 -14.17
C LYS A 209 -16.19 21.37 -13.02
N ARG A 210 -16.23 20.69 -11.87
CA ARG A 210 -15.40 21.05 -10.71
C ARG A 210 -13.91 20.76 -10.96
N LEU A 211 -13.58 19.66 -11.62
CA LEU A 211 -12.19 19.35 -12.03
C LEU A 211 -11.65 20.43 -12.95
N ASP A 212 -12.42 20.81 -13.99
CA ASP A 212 -12.05 21.84 -14.95
C ASP A 212 -11.86 23.21 -14.28
N ASN A 213 -12.75 23.57 -13.34
CA ASN A 213 -12.72 24.88 -12.68
C ASN A 213 -11.62 25.02 -11.62
N THR A 214 -11.22 23.93 -10.95
CA THR A 214 -10.27 23.99 -9.84
C THR A 214 -8.83 23.71 -10.26
N ALA A 215 -8.63 23.03 -11.40
CA ALA A 215 -7.35 22.48 -11.79
C ALA A 215 -6.61 21.78 -10.62
N PHE A 216 -7.40 21.13 -9.73
CA PHE A 216 -6.90 20.59 -8.46
C PHE A 216 -5.88 19.47 -8.67
N PHE A 217 -6.17 18.53 -9.57
CA PHE A 217 -5.21 17.52 -9.95
C PHE A 217 -4.36 17.99 -11.13
N ARG A 218 -3.07 17.63 -11.13
CA ARG A 218 -2.18 17.94 -12.25
C ARG A 218 -2.65 17.26 -13.55
N GLU A 219 -2.36 17.87 -14.70
CA GLU A 219 -2.79 17.38 -16.03
C GLU A 219 -2.40 15.93 -16.30
N TYR A 220 -1.24 15.50 -15.80
CA TYR A 220 -0.78 14.13 -15.91
C TYR A 220 -1.79 13.09 -15.40
N ALA A 221 -2.60 13.42 -14.40
CA ALA A 221 -3.67 12.56 -13.89
C ALA A 221 -4.66 12.11 -14.97
N PHE A 222 -4.86 12.93 -16.00
CA PHE A 222 -5.87 12.68 -17.04
C PHE A 222 -5.31 11.94 -18.27
N THR A 223 -4.07 11.50 -18.24
CA THR A 223 -3.45 10.68 -19.29
C THR A 223 -4.19 9.35 -19.49
N ASN A 224 -4.51 8.66 -18.41
CA ASN A 224 -5.33 7.45 -18.39
C ASN A 224 -5.81 7.13 -16.97
N GLN A 225 -6.66 6.11 -16.84
CA GLN A 225 -7.26 5.73 -15.54
C GLN A 225 -6.24 5.26 -14.48
N TYR A 226 -5.10 4.72 -14.90
CA TYR A 226 -4.06 4.22 -14.00
C TYR A 226 -3.28 5.39 -13.40
N GLU A 227 -2.92 6.36 -14.24
CA GLU A 227 -2.27 7.60 -13.81
C GLU A 227 -3.18 8.44 -12.92
N PHE A 228 -4.49 8.47 -13.24
CA PHE A 228 -5.45 9.14 -12.36
C PHE A 228 -5.43 8.57 -10.94
N MET A 229 -5.46 7.24 -10.81
CA MET A 229 -5.42 6.58 -9.50
C MET A 229 -4.09 6.79 -8.77
N ALA A 230 -2.98 6.81 -9.49
CA ALA A 230 -1.65 7.04 -8.91
C ALA A 230 -1.52 8.49 -8.39
N VAL A 231 -1.93 9.49 -9.18
CA VAL A 231 -1.98 10.89 -8.74
C VAL A 231 -2.93 11.08 -7.56
N LEU A 232 -4.11 10.47 -7.62
CA LEU A 232 -5.08 10.53 -6.52
C LEU A 232 -4.52 9.93 -5.22
N THR A 233 -3.63 8.92 -5.33
CA THR A 233 -2.91 8.36 -4.18
C THR A 233 -2.00 9.38 -3.53
N GLU A 234 -1.23 10.11 -4.33
CA GLU A 234 -0.33 11.15 -3.84
C GLU A 234 -1.11 12.23 -3.08
N TYR A 235 -2.16 12.78 -3.70
CA TYR A 235 -3.03 13.76 -3.05
C TYR A 235 -3.76 13.24 -1.81
N PHE A 236 -4.10 11.97 -1.77
CA PHE A 236 -4.76 11.36 -0.61
C PHE A 236 -3.84 11.30 0.60
N ILE A 237 -2.55 11.06 0.41
CA ILE A 237 -1.57 10.97 1.50
C ILE A 237 -0.99 12.34 1.85
N GLU A 238 -0.65 13.15 0.85
CA GLU A 238 0.09 14.41 1.06
C GLU A 238 -0.80 15.64 1.24
N SER A 239 -2.00 15.64 0.65
CA SER A 239 -2.94 16.76 0.74
C SER A 239 -4.37 16.32 1.10
N PRO A 240 -4.56 15.53 2.17
CA PRO A 240 -5.85 14.92 2.49
C PRO A 240 -6.94 15.94 2.81
N LYS A 241 -6.59 17.06 3.43
CA LYS A 241 -7.50 18.14 3.80
C LYS A 241 -8.09 18.83 2.56
N GLN A 242 -7.23 19.26 1.64
CA GLN A 242 -7.65 19.87 0.39
C GLN A 242 -8.41 18.88 -0.50
N PHE A 243 -7.91 17.62 -0.60
CA PHE A 243 -8.59 16.61 -1.39
C PHE A 243 -9.99 16.32 -0.87
N LYS A 244 -10.16 16.16 0.43
CA LYS A 244 -11.49 15.94 1.05
C LYS A 244 -12.40 17.13 0.87
N SER A 245 -11.90 18.37 0.97
CA SER A 245 -12.67 19.60 0.77
C SER A 245 -13.14 19.77 -0.67
N ASN A 246 -12.25 19.53 -1.65
CA ASN A 246 -12.57 19.71 -3.06
C ASN A 246 -13.40 18.57 -3.63
N PHE A 247 -13.10 17.33 -3.28
CA PHE A 247 -13.71 16.11 -3.84
C PHE A 247 -14.08 15.09 -2.77
N PRO A 248 -15.03 15.40 -1.85
CA PRO A 248 -15.34 14.55 -0.69
C PRO A 248 -15.78 13.13 -1.07
N ILE A 249 -16.48 12.98 -2.20
CA ILE A 249 -16.94 11.66 -2.67
C ILE A 249 -15.77 10.83 -3.19
N LEU A 250 -14.89 11.40 -4.01
CA LEU A 250 -13.69 10.72 -4.52
C LEU A 250 -12.77 10.33 -3.35
N PHE A 251 -12.55 11.27 -2.42
CA PHE A 251 -11.80 11.02 -1.20
C PHE A 251 -12.36 9.83 -0.42
N LYS A 252 -13.68 9.77 -0.21
CA LYS A 252 -14.33 8.69 0.52
C LYS A 252 -14.23 7.34 -0.20
N CYS A 253 -14.36 7.33 -1.52
CA CYS A 253 -14.14 6.13 -2.32
C CYS A 253 -12.71 5.62 -2.15
N TYR A 254 -11.72 6.49 -2.25
CA TYR A 254 -10.31 6.13 -2.13
C TYR A 254 -9.96 5.67 -0.69
N GLN A 255 -10.40 6.39 0.31
CA GLN A 255 -10.29 5.99 1.71
C GLN A 255 -10.85 4.58 1.96
N THR A 256 -11.99 4.27 1.33
CA THR A 256 -12.62 2.94 1.42
C THR A 256 -11.82 1.87 0.67
N ALA A 257 -11.22 2.21 -0.48
CA ALA A 257 -10.37 1.30 -1.25
C ALA A 257 -9.19 0.79 -0.42
N LEU A 258 -8.57 1.68 0.36
CA LEU A 258 -7.42 1.39 1.21
C LEU A 258 -7.79 0.95 2.63
N LEU A 259 -9.07 1.03 3.04
CA LEU A 259 -9.50 0.89 4.44
C LEU A 259 -8.75 1.84 5.39
N TYR A 260 -8.41 3.02 4.88
CA TYR A 260 -7.62 3.98 5.61
C TYR A 260 -8.45 4.70 6.67
N LYS A 261 -7.89 4.95 7.84
CA LYS A 261 -8.57 5.66 8.92
C LYS A 261 -8.16 7.13 8.93
N ASP A 262 -9.08 8.00 9.33
CA ASP A 262 -8.81 9.43 9.48
C ASP A 262 -7.63 9.72 10.43
N GLU A 263 -7.49 8.93 11.50
CA GLU A 263 -6.40 9.06 12.48
C GLU A 263 -4.98 8.77 11.94
N TRP A 264 -4.88 8.26 10.71
CA TRP A 264 -3.59 7.96 10.05
C TRP A 264 -3.18 9.02 9.02
N LEU A 265 -4.10 9.89 8.62
CA LEU A 265 -3.84 10.98 7.70
C LEU A 265 -3.23 12.19 8.42
N ASP A 266 -2.44 12.95 7.70
CA ASP A 266 -1.90 14.21 8.17
C ASP A 266 -2.84 15.36 7.82
N TRP A 267 -3.64 15.80 8.77
CA TRP A 267 -4.59 16.89 8.60
C TRP A 267 -3.96 18.27 8.82
N THR A 268 -2.69 18.36 9.20
CA THR A 268 -1.97 19.61 9.45
C THR A 268 -1.38 20.21 8.18
N VAL A 269 -1.25 19.41 7.13
CA VAL A 269 -0.78 19.84 5.82
C VAL A 269 -1.84 20.69 5.15
N GLU A 270 -1.48 21.93 4.76
CA GLU A 270 -2.33 22.89 4.08
C GLU A 270 -2.13 22.88 2.56
#